data_b5ec45e5ef2cfb179901983c16254d2a
#
_entry.id   b5ec45e5ef2cfb179901983c16254d2a
#
_cell.length_a   1.000
_cell.length_b   1.000
_cell.length_c   1.000
_cell.angle_alpha   90.00
_cell.angle_beta   90.00
_cell.angle_gamma   90.00
#
_symmetry.space_group_name_H-M   'P 1'
#
loop_
_entity.id
_entity.type
_entity.pdbx_description
1 polymer ?
#
loop_
_entity_poly.entity_id
_entity_poly.type
_entity_poly.pdbx_seq_one_letter_code
_entity_poly.pdbx_strand_id
1 'polypeptide(L)'
;DAVKNHIIPKANFTKAKEWLLYAEEADLLNIALFGCTAKDWRDNNPQRVLNSENIRDMASINELAILNNIESLNAALIKGGMSKKDRLQILIETVKEQKDTLDKIDILKSIKKISDTTFVDYKDKQVE
;
A
#
# COMPACT_ATOMS: atom_id res chain seq x y z
N ASP A 1 -4.85 -11.83 -6.36
CA ASP A 1 -3.56 -11.18 -6.15
C ASP A 1 -2.62 -12.09 -5.37
N ALA A 2 -1.48 -12.42 -5.97
CA ALA A 2 -0.50 -13.33 -5.39
C ALA A 2 0.05 -12.86 -4.04
N VAL A 3 0.21 -11.57 -3.86
CA VAL A 3 0.68 -11.00 -2.59
C VAL A 3 -0.34 -11.24 -1.48
N LYS A 4 -1.60 -11.05 -1.76
CA LYS A 4 -2.67 -11.24 -0.78
C LYS A 4 -2.76 -12.68 -0.28
N ASN A 5 -2.42 -13.64 -1.14
CA ASN A 5 -2.40 -15.05 -0.77
C ASN A 5 -1.27 -15.41 0.20
N HIS A 6 -0.25 -14.56 0.28
CA HIS A 6 0.93 -14.78 1.12
C HIS A 6 1.01 -13.78 2.27
N ILE A 7 0.03 -12.92 2.41
CA ILE A 7 -0.12 -12.03 3.56
C ILE A 7 -0.48 -12.89 4.77
N ILE A 8 0.01 -12.50 5.92
CA ILE A 8 -0.33 -13.15 7.18
C ILE A 8 -1.84 -13.03 7.42
N PRO A 9 -2.53 -14.14 7.69
CA PRO A 9 -3.96 -14.09 7.97
C PRO A 9 -4.30 -13.12 9.10
N LYS A 10 -5.47 -12.51 9.04
CA LYS A 10 -5.95 -11.59 10.08
C LYS A 10 -5.93 -12.21 11.49
N ALA A 11 -6.09 -13.53 11.57
CA ALA A 11 -6.00 -14.26 12.82
C ALA A 11 -4.61 -14.16 13.49
N ASN A 12 -3.57 -13.78 12.73
CA ASN A 12 -2.22 -13.64 13.25
C ASN A 12 -1.88 -12.19 13.62
N PHE A 13 -2.88 -11.40 13.97
CA PHE A 13 -2.68 -10.01 14.41
C PHE A 13 -1.73 -9.92 15.61
N THR A 14 -1.71 -10.93 16.49
CA THR A 14 -0.75 -11.03 17.60
C THR A 14 0.70 -11.12 17.12
N LYS A 15 0.96 -11.74 16.00
CA LYS A 15 2.30 -11.80 15.41
C LYS A 15 2.79 -10.42 14.99
N ALA A 16 1.91 -9.57 14.48
CA ALA A 16 2.26 -8.19 14.14
C ALA A 16 2.77 -7.43 15.37
N LYS A 17 2.19 -7.68 16.55
CA LYS A 17 2.65 -7.07 17.81
C LYS A 17 4.04 -7.55 18.20
N GLU A 18 4.36 -8.81 17.97
CA GLU A 18 5.70 -9.36 18.25
C GLU A 18 6.74 -8.72 17.33
N TRP A 19 6.41 -8.51 16.07
CA TRP A 19 7.28 -7.86 15.10
C TRP A 19 7.65 -6.44 15.51
N LEU A 20 6.75 -5.72 16.18
CA LEU A 20 6.99 -4.35 16.61
C LEU A 20 8.19 -4.23 17.53
N LEU A 21 8.52 -5.27 18.30
CA LEU A 21 9.67 -5.25 19.21
C LEU A 21 10.99 -5.21 18.45
N TYR A 22 11.04 -5.81 17.27
CA TYR A 22 12.27 -5.98 16.50
C TYR A 22 12.21 -5.29 15.13
N ALA A 23 11.06 -4.74 14.78
CA ALA A 23 10.84 -4.16 13.47
C ALA A 23 11.65 -2.89 13.27
N GLU A 24 12.33 -2.81 12.14
CA GLU A 24 12.92 -1.59 11.64
C GLU A 24 11.84 -0.73 10.98
N GLU A 25 12.16 0.52 10.66
CA GLU A 25 11.18 1.44 10.07
C GLU A 25 10.64 0.94 8.73
N ALA A 26 11.49 0.32 7.91
CA ALA A 26 11.05 -0.28 6.65
C ALA A 26 10.04 -1.41 6.87
N ASP A 27 10.20 -2.19 7.94
CA ASP A 27 9.27 -3.27 8.28
C ASP A 27 7.89 -2.73 8.65
N LEU A 28 7.83 -1.62 9.40
CA LEU A 28 6.56 -0.99 9.74
C LEU A 28 5.78 -0.61 8.48
N LEU A 29 6.45 -0.03 7.51
CA LEU A 29 5.83 0.38 6.24
C LEU A 29 5.31 -0.83 5.47
N ASN A 30 6.10 -1.89 5.38
CA ASN A 30 5.70 -3.13 4.71
C ASN A 30 4.51 -3.79 5.42
N ILE A 31 4.53 -3.84 6.74
CA ILE A 31 3.41 -4.38 7.52
C ILE A 31 2.14 -3.56 7.28
N ALA A 32 2.25 -2.24 7.27
CA ALA A 32 1.10 -1.37 7.05
C ALA A 32 0.50 -1.54 5.65
N LEU A 33 1.33 -1.68 4.62
CA LEU A 33 0.87 -1.77 3.24
C LEU A 33 0.54 -3.19 2.81
N PHE A 34 1.41 -4.15 3.13
CA PHE A 34 1.31 -5.54 2.64
C PHE A 34 0.83 -6.54 3.70
N GLY A 35 0.83 -6.16 4.96
CA GLY A 35 0.44 -7.05 6.05
C GLY A 35 1.54 -7.98 6.53
N CYS A 36 2.76 -7.83 6.04
CA CYS A 36 3.91 -8.66 6.44
C CYS A 36 5.23 -7.92 6.24
N THR A 37 6.29 -8.44 6.84
CA THR A 37 7.64 -7.92 6.61
C THR A 37 8.19 -8.46 5.29
N ALA A 38 9.23 -7.82 4.77
CA ALA A 38 9.92 -8.30 3.58
C ALA A 38 10.50 -9.72 3.80
N LYS A 39 11.00 -10.00 5.01
CA LYS A 39 11.53 -11.32 5.36
C LYS A 39 10.43 -12.38 5.29
N ASP A 40 9.28 -12.13 5.90
CA ASP A 40 8.16 -13.06 5.88
C ASP A 40 7.68 -13.31 4.45
N TRP A 41 7.63 -12.27 3.64
CA TRP A 41 7.26 -12.42 2.24
C TRP A 41 8.25 -13.31 1.49
N ARG A 42 9.56 -13.11 1.69
CA ARG A 42 10.58 -13.95 1.06
C ARG A 42 10.48 -15.40 1.49
N ASP A 43 10.27 -15.64 2.78
CA ASP A 43 10.17 -17.00 3.32
C ASP A 43 8.97 -17.75 2.75
N ASN A 44 7.90 -17.03 2.41
CA ASN A 44 6.68 -17.60 1.83
C ASN A 44 6.65 -17.60 0.30
N ASN A 45 7.64 -17.01 -0.35
CA ASN A 45 7.70 -16.90 -1.82
C ASN A 45 9.09 -17.24 -2.36
N PRO A 46 9.61 -18.46 -2.07
CA PRO A 46 10.99 -18.81 -2.43
C PRO A 46 11.24 -18.79 -3.95
N GLN A 47 10.26 -19.16 -4.75
CA GLN A 47 10.42 -19.14 -6.21
C GLN A 47 10.56 -17.72 -6.75
N ARG A 48 9.83 -16.76 -6.19
CA ARG A 48 9.93 -15.36 -6.59
C ARG A 48 11.27 -14.77 -6.20
N VAL A 49 11.80 -15.16 -5.03
CA VAL A 49 13.14 -14.76 -4.58
C VAL A 49 14.20 -15.29 -5.54
N LEU A 50 14.08 -16.53 -6.00
CA LEU A 50 14.98 -17.11 -7.01
C LEU A 50 14.94 -16.34 -8.33
N ASN A 51 13.80 -15.73 -8.65
CA ASN A 51 13.64 -14.88 -9.83
C ASN A 51 14.04 -13.41 -9.58
N SER A 52 14.75 -13.13 -8.48
CA SER A 52 15.21 -11.81 -8.11
C SER A 52 14.08 -10.80 -7.84
N GLU A 53 12.89 -11.29 -7.52
CA GLU A 53 11.76 -10.43 -7.15
C GLU A 53 11.82 -10.09 -5.67
N ASN A 54 11.26 -8.92 -5.31
CA ASN A 54 11.11 -8.49 -3.92
C ASN A 54 9.66 -8.08 -3.65
N ILE A 55 9.34 -7.79 -2.39
CA ILE A 55 7.97 -7.48 -1.98
C ILE A 55 7.40 -6.26 -2.72
N ARG A 56 8.23 -5.25 -3.02
CA ARG A 56 7.78 -4.04 -3.73
C ARG A 56 7.37 -4.33 -5.17
N ASP A 57 7.92 -5.37 -5.78
CA ASP A 57 7.54 -5.76 -7.15
C ASP A 57 6.09 -6.25 -7.22
N MET A 58 5.51 -6.61 -6.09
CA MET A 58 4.12 -7.04 -6.01
C MET A 58 3.15 -5.86 -5.88
N ALA A 59 3.65 -4.65 -5.69
CA ALA A 59 2.83 -3.48 -5.48
C ALA A 59 2.28 -2.93 -6.80
N SER A 60 1.03 -2.52 -6.79
CA SER A 60 0.44 -1.74 -7.86
C SER A 60 1.00 -0.32 -7.85
N ILE A 61 0.73 0.44 -8.91
CA ILE A 61 1.12 1.86 -8.97
C ILE A 61 0.47 2.63 -7.81
N ASN A 62 -0.79 2.34 -7.50
CA ASN A 62 -1.49 2.97 -6.38
C ASN A 62 -0.84 2.60 -5.05
N GLU A 63 -0.45 1.36 -4.87
CA GLU A 63 0.23 0.91 -3.65
C GLU A 63 1.61 1.56 -3.49
N LEU A 64 2.35 1.76 -4.58
CA LEU A 64 3.63 2.47 -4.53
C LEU A 64 3.44 3.95 -4.15
N ALA A 65 2.39 4.59 -4.65
CA ALA A 65 2.04 5.95 -4.26
C ALA A 65 1.71 6.04 -2.77
N ILE A 66 0.93 5.08 -2.26
CA ILE A 66 0.60 4.98 -0.84
C ILE A 66 1.87 4.79 -0.01
N LEU A 67 2.76 3.92 -0.45
CA LEU A 67 4.02 3.68 0.25
C LEU A 67 4.83 4.97 0.41
N ASN A 68 4.94 5.76 -0.65
CA ASN A 68 5.59 7.07 -0.61
C ASN A 68 4.95 7.99 0.44
N ASN A 69 3.62 8.02 0.46
CA ASN A 69 2.88 8.87 1.39
C ASN A 69 3.08 8.44 2.84
N ILE A 70 3.05 7.14 3.13
CA ILE A 70 3.24 6.65 4.49
C ILE A 70 4.69 6.74 4.95
N GLU A 71 5.67 6.71 4.04
CA GLU A 71 7.07 6.98 4.38
C GLU A 71 7.20 8.40 4.93
N SER A 72 6.62 9.38 4.26
CA SER A 72 6.63 10.78 4.69
C SER A 72 5.88 10.98 5.99
N LEU A 73 4.72 10.35 6.13
CA LEU A 73 3.93 10.41 7.35
C LEU A 73 4.70 9.81 8.53
N ASN A 74 5.30 8.64 8.34
CA ASN A 74 6.07 7.99 9.39
C ASN A 74 7.23 8.87 9.87
N ALA A 75 7.94 9.51 8.95
CA ALA A 75 9.02 10.43 9.31
C ALA A 75 8.52 11.57 10.19
N ALA A 76 7.36 12.14 9.88
CA ALA A 76 6.75 13.19 10.69
C ALA A 76 6.33 12.68 12.08
N LEU A 77 5.77 11.48 12.15
CA LEU A 77 5.36 10.86 13.42
C LEU A 77 6.55 10.54 14.31
N ILE A 78 7.67 10.12 13.73
CA ILE A 78 8.93 9.90 14.45
C ILE A 78 9.40 11.20 15.09
N LYS A 79 9.40 12.28 14.32
CA LYS A 79 9.79 13.61 14.82
C LYS A 79 8.91 14.08 15.98
N GLY A 80 7.63 13.69 15.95
CA GLY A 80 6.68 13.98 17.03
C GLY A 80 6.83 13.10 18.26
N GLY A 81 7.77 12.15 18.25
CA GLY A 81 8.04 11.26 19.39
C GLY A 81 7.04 10.13 19.55
N MET A 82 6.27 9.82 18.55
CA MET A 82 5.27 8.77 18.63
C MET A 82 5.90 7.38 18.65
N SER A 83 5.39 6.48 19.48
CA SER A 83 5.89 5.11 19.59
C SER A 83 5.62 4.30 18.31
N LYS A 84 6.43 3.25 18.11
CA LYS A 84 6.23 2.33 16.96
C LYS A 84 4.82 1.76 16.93
N LYS A 85 4.28 1.38 18.07
CA LYS A 85 2.93 0.82 18.17
C LYS A 85 1.88 1.79 17.66
N ASP A 86 1.94 3.03 18.14
CA ASP A 86 0.98 4.06 17.76
C ASP A 86 1.16 4.46 16.30
N ARG A 87 2.41 4.54 15.83
CA ARG A 87 2.71 4.82 14.42
C ARG A 87 2.14 3.74 13.50
N LEU A 88 2.34 2.48 13.83
CA LEU A 88 1.81 1.39 13.02
C LEU A 88 0.30 1.48 12.87
N GLN A 89 -0.40 1.78 13.97
CA GLN A 89 -1.85 1.94 13.94
C GLN A 89 -2.28 3.04 12.95
N ILE A 90 -1.63 4.18 13.02
CA ILE A 90 -1.91 5.32 12.12
C ILE A 90 -1.57 4.97 10.67
N LEU A 91 -0.45 4.30 10.45
CA LEU A 91 -0.03 3.89 9.10
C LEU A 91 -1.03 2.91 8.47
N ILE A 92 -1.50 1.94 9.23
CA ILE A 92 -2.50 0.98 8.77
C ILE A 92 -3.80 1.70 8.38
N GLU A 93 -4.28 2.59 9.22
CA GLU A 93 -5.50 3.36 8.97
C GLU A 93 -5.34 4.25 7.72
N THR A 94 -4.17 4.89 7.59
CA THR A 94 -3.87 5.73 6.43
C THR A 94 -3.83 4.93 5.13
N VAL A 95 -3.21 3.76 5.14
CA VAL A 95 -3.18 2.87 3.97
C VAL A 95 -4.61 2.51 3.55
N LYS A 96 -5.44 2.14 4.50
CA LYS A 96 -6.83 1.76 4.24
C LYS A 96 -7.61 2.90 3.60
N GLU A 97 -7.50 4.10 4.17
CA GLU A 97 -8.17 5.29 3.64
C GLU A 97 -7.69 5.64 2.23
N GLN A 98 -6.39 5.58 2.00
CA GLN A 98 -5.82 5.93 0.70
C GLN A 98 -6.15 4.90 -0.37
N LYS A 99 -6.19 3.61 -0.04
CA LYS A 99 -6.65 2.58 -0.97
C LYS A 99 -8.09 2.84 -1.41
N ASP A 100 -8.96 3.14 -0.45
CA ASP A 100 -10.36 3.45 -0.76
C ASP A 100 -10.48 4.68 -1.66
N THR A 101 -9.72 5.72 -1.38
CA THR A 101 -9.73 6.96 -2.16
C THR A 101 -9.24 6.72 -3.60
N LEU A 102 -8.13 6.02 -3.76
CA LEU A 102 -7.56 5.74 -5.08
C LEU A 102 -8.45 4.81 -5.90
N ASP A 103 -9.08 3.83 -5.26
CA ASP A 103 -10.02 2.95 -5.92
C ASP A 103 -11.23 3.72 -6.46
N LYS A 104 -11.74 4.69 -5.70
CA LYS A 104 -12.81 5.58 -6.15
C LYS A 104 -12.39 6.43 -7.35
N ILE A 105 -11.19 6.96 -7.33
CA ILE A 105 -10.64 7.74 -8.45
C ILE A 105 -10.54 6.87 -9.71
N ASP A 106 -10.07 5.63 -9.58
CA ASP A 106 -9.97 4.71 -10.69
C ASP A 106 -11.35 4.36 -11.29
N ILE A 107 -12.35 4.19 -10.44
CA ILE A 107 -13.74 3.98 -10.89
C ILE A 107 -14.23 5.18 -11.69
N LEU A 108 -13.98 6.40 -11.19
CA LEU A 108 -14.38 7.63 -11.90
C LEU A 108 -13.68 7.77 -13.23
N LYS A 109 -12.39 7.44 -13.30
CA LYS A 109 -11.64 7.43 -14.57
C LYS A 109 -12.22 6.41 -15.56
N SER A 110 -12.61 5.24 -15.08
CA SER A 110 -13.24 4.20 -15.91
C SER A 110 -14.57 4.66 -16.46
N ILE A 111 -15.40 5.31 -15.67
CA ILE A 111 -16.67 5.88 -16.09
C ILE A 111 -16.44 6.94 -17.16
N LYS A 112 -15.48 7.82 -16.96
CA LYS A 112 -15.12 8.83 -17.94
C LYS A 112 -14.67 8.23 -19.25
N LYS A 113 -13.90 7.14 -19.20
CA LYS A 113 -13.46 6.41 -20.40
C LYS A 113 -14.61 5.83 -21.20
N ILE A 114 -15.61 5.29 -20.51
CA ILE A 114 -16.80 4.71 -21.17
C ILE A 114 -17.55 5.77 -21.98
N SER A 115 -17.58 7.00 -21.48
CA SER A 115 -18.26 8.12 -22.14
C SER A 115 -17.34 9.00 -22.99
N ASP A 116 -16.10 8.58 -23.22
CA ASP A 116 -15.06 9.39 -23.85
C ASP A 116 -15.45 9.91 -25.25
N THR A 117 -16.07 9.10 -26.06
CA THR A 117 -16.42 9.47 -27.42
C THR A 117 -17.26 10.74 -27.44
N THR A 118 -18.33 10.76 -26.68
CA THR A 118 -19.22 11.92 -26.58
C THR A 118 -18.55 13.08 -25.84
N PHE A 119 -17.81 12.77 -24.82
CA PHE A 119 -17.19 13.77 -23.94
C PHE A 119 -16.04 14.50 -24.62
N VAL A 120 -15.22 13.79 -25.38
CA VAL A 120 -14.09 14.38 -26.10
C VAL A 120 -14.61 15.32 -27.19
N ASP A 121 -15.61 14.91 -27.94
CA ASP A 121 -16.24 15.75 -28.98
C ASP A 121 -16.79 17.05 -28.40
N TYR A 122 -17.41 16.96 -27.24
CA TYR A 122 -17.94 18.14 -26.56
C TYR A 122 -16.81 19.09 -26.10
N LYS A 123 -15.73 18.55 -25.59
CA LYS A 123 -14.56 19.32 -25.16
C LYS A 123 -13.90 20.04 -26.31
N ASP A 124 -13.71 19.38 -27.41
CA ASP A 124 -13.11 19.95 -28.63
C ASP A 124 -13.95 21.10 -29.14
N LYS A 125 -15.25 20.97 -29.12
CA LYS A 125 -16.20 22.02 -29.55
C LYS A 125 -16.17 23.24 -28.64
N GLN A 126 -15.88 23.06 -27.34
CA GLN A 126 -15.80 24.15 -26.35
C GLN A 126 -14.49 24.92 -26.40
N VAL A 127 -13.42 24.27 -26.75
CA VAL A 127 -12.09 24.88 -26.80
C VAL A 127 -11.94 25.75 -28.03
N GLU A 128 -12.69 25.45 -29.09
CA GLU A 128 -12.75 26.25 -30.29
C GLU A 128 -13.70 27.44 -30.13
#